data_4d4762c9ec33e5d9ec7cbddabceb95fe
#
_entry.id   4d4762c9ec33e5d9ec7cbddabceb95fe
#
_cell.length_a   1.000
_cell.length_b   1.000
_cell.length_c   1.000
_cell.angle_alpha   90.00
_cell.angle_beta   90.00
_cell.angle_gamma   90.00
#
_symmetry.space_group_name_H-M   'P 1'
#
loop_
_entity.id
_entity.type
_entity.pdbx_description
1 polymer ?
#
loop_
_entity_poly.entity_id
_entity_poly.type
_entity_poly.pdbx_seq_one_letter_code
_entity_poly.pdbx_strand_id
1 'polypeptide(L)'
;MKFIGGTVAFFLLVLLVSCKKHEISYPYKNLEYSYYDTIRNKRFAVSNKKVQWYIDSMRIAAHDTAFVDLYVDKYYAARKPYLWIDTKGTDNRIDSLNVRLKTVISDGINLSTVFYPYIKDALERLRNFDFDDSHDINQCLAKIEYFSTKALARYASGMRFGFVNPYKLYNRLDLVNDDDSLCTDYRTLYDAQTETPGKKYMEEVINSIVSGEFIKVIDKAACRNEKYLILRSEYSKAGIGINKKRMLAANMERYRWRRSETKTEKYVWINLPEFVLRATDEESGEELEMKICEGSVKHKTPQLTSNIERLELNPVWTVPQSIISKEIAPKHAEDEGYFERNKMMIIEKASGEEVDVSTVSAEMLKSGKYKVVQSKGEGNALGRMIFRFKNNFSIFLHDTPNRDAFNRPFRAASHGCIRLEKPFELAVFLLDDKAPLVIDKMRIALNMPPETEEGMKLAAKENHPVMGVKSFKPAIPLYITYLTAYPDKNGNIVYTQDPYGYDDKIMSLLHNY
;
A
#
# COMPACT_ATOMS: atom_id res chain seq x y z
N MET A 1 -37.39 -56.88 79.07
CA MET A 1 -36.82 -57.50 77.89
C MET A 1 -36.82 -56.45 76.75
N LYS A 2 -35.70 -56.03 76.39
CA LYS A 2 -35.45 -54.93 75.43
C LYS A 2 -35.26 -55.48 74.05
N PHE A 3 -36.01 -54.99 73.10
CA PHE A 3 -35.69 -55.13 71.72
C PHE A 3 -35.22 -53.81 71.14
N ILE A 4 -34.02 -53.83 70.62
CA ILE A 4 -33.36 -52.73 69.97
C ILE A 4 -33.63 -52.85 68.45
N GLY A 5 -34.38 -51.88 67.94
CA GLY A 5 -34.57 -51.76 66.48
C GLY A 5 -33.46 -50.91 65.86
N GLY A 6 -32.59 -51.50 65.13
CA GLY A 6 -31.57 -50.75 64.37
C GLY A 6 -32.10 -50.30 63.03
N THR A 7 -32.14 -49.01 62.78
CA THR A 7 -32.46 -48.41 61.51
C THR A 7 -31.19 -48.37 60.65
N VAL A 8 -31.16 -49.16 59.63
CA VAL A 8 -30.07 -49.11 58.61
C VAL A 8 -30.37 -47.93 57.68
N ALA A 9 -29.62 -46.85 57.85
CA ALA A 9 -29.62 -45.74 56.91
C ALA A 9 -28.76 -46.08 55.69
N PHE A 10 -29.41 -46.30 54.54
CA PHE A 10 -28.75 -46.50 53.25
C PHE A 10 -28.25 -45.13 52.76
N PHE A 11 -26.96 -44.84 52.95
CA PHE A 11 -26.31 -43.69 52.33
C PHE A 11 -26.08 -43.99 50.85
N LEU A 12 -26.94 -43.42 50.01
CA LEU A 12 -26.73 -43.39 48.58
C LEU A 12 -25.60 -42.38 48.29
N LEU A 13 -24.38 -42.88 48.16
CA LEU A 13 -23.22 -42.11 47.73
C LEU A 13 -23.38 -41.83 46.24
N VAL A 14 -23.99 -40.70 45.86
CA VAL A 14 -23.98 -40.21 44.49
C VAL A 14 -22.55 -39.74 44.19
N LEU A 15 -21.75 -40.62 43.61
CA LEU A 15 -20.51 -40.27 42.99
C LEU A 15 -20.84 -39.38 41.78
N LEU A 16 -20.80 -38.07 41.98
CA LEU A 16 -20.65 -37.08 40.92
C LEU A 16 -19.28 -37.35 40.26
N VAL A 17 -19.26 -38.25 39.28
CA VAL A 17 -18.14 -38.36 38.35
C VAL A 17 -18.20 -37.07 37.55
N SER A 18 -17.50 -36.03 38.05
CA SER A 18 -17.06 -34.91 37.27
C SER A 18 -16.24 -35.48 36.11
N CYS A 19 -16.82 -35.55 34.91
CA CYS A 19 -16.08 -35.76 33.70
C CYS A 19 -15.15 -34.56 33.49
N LYS A 20 -14.07 -34.49 34.27
CA LYS A 20 -12.87 -33.81 33.80
C LYS A 20 -12.45 -34.57 32.56
N LYS A 21 -12.60 -33.96 31.37
CA LYS A 21 -11.86 -34.42 30.21
C LYS A 21 -10.42 -34.55 30.65
N HIS A 22 -9.95 -35.78 30.91
CA HIS A 22 -8.54 -36.04 31.05
C HIS A 22 -7.93 -35.68 29.71
N GLU A 23 -7.19 -34.55 29.66
CA GLU A 23 -6.25 -34.35 28.57
C GLU A 23 -5.31 -35.54 28.60
N ILE A 24 -5.53 -36.46 27.65
CA ILE A 24 -4.63 -37.60 27.48
C ILE A 24 -3.34 -37.01 26.94
N SER A 25 -2.39 -36.74 27.85
CA SER A 25 -1.05 -36.33 27.50
C SER A 25 -0.32 -37.54 26.95
N TYR A 26 -0.35 -37.68 25.63
CA TYR A 26 0.50 -38.70 24.98
C TYR A 26 1.97 -38.23 25.03
N PRO A 27 2.92 -39.16 25.33
CA PRO A 27 4.34 -38.81 25.34
C PRO A 27 4.87 -38.39 23.95
N TYR A 28 4.12 -38.68 22.88
CA TYR A 28 4.42 -38.30 21.52
C TYR A 28 3.30 -37.42 20.98
N LYS A 29 3.63 -36.18 20.63
CA LYS A 29 2.69 -35.21 20.04
C LYS A 29 2.22 -35.62 18.65
N ASN A 30 2.96 -36.48 17.98
CA ASN A 30 2.74 -36.90 16.60
C ASN A 30 2.76 -38.42 16.57
N LEU A 31 1.62 -39.05 16.27
CA LEU A 31 1.47 -40.48 16.21
C LEU A 31 1.62 -40.99 14.76
N GLU A 32 2.21 -42.18 14.61
CA GLU A 32 2.25 -42.86 13.31
C GLU A 32 0.85 -43.28 12.86
N TYR A 33 0.58 -43.28 11.57
CA TYR A 33 -0.72 -43.67 11.03
C TYR A 33 -1.09 -45.10 11.39
N SER A 34 -0.10 -46.02 11.48
CA SER A 34 -0.28 -47.39 11.94
C SER A 34 -0.94 -47.46 13.32
N TYR A 35 -0.74 -46.51 14.19
CA TYR A 35 -1.40 -46.45 15.48
C TYR A 35 -2.90 -46.27 15.35
N TYR A 36 -3.37 -45.44 14.40
CA TYR A 36 -4.79 -45.23 14.15
C TYR A 36 -5.45 -46.46 13.50
N ASP A 37 -4.73 -47.25 12.72
CA ASP A 37 -5.21 -48.46 12.10
C ASP A 37 -5.49 -49.56 13.14
N THR A 38 -4.85 -49.51 14.32
CA THR A 38 -5.14 -50.46 15.42
C THR A 38 -6.52 -50.22 16.05
N ILE A 39 -7.06 -49.01 15.87
CA ILE A 39 -8.38 -48.65 16.38
C ILE A 39 -9.42 -49.02 15.31
N ARG A 40 -10.12 -50.16 15.47
CA ARG A 40 -11.10 -50.68 14.51
C ARG A 40 -12.36 -49.80 14.37
N ASN A 41 -12.17 -48.54 14.01
CA ASN A 41 -13.23 -47.57 13.80
C ASN A 41 -13.00 -46.82 12.47
N LYS A 42 -14.04 -46.74 11.63
CA LYS A 42 -13.98 -46.06 10.31
C LYS A 42 -13.53 -44.61 10.36
N ARG A 43 -13.73 -43.92 11.49
CA ARG A 43 -13.31 -42.52 11.71
C ARG A 43 -11.79 -42.38 11.85
N PHE A 44 -11.09 -43.46 12.17
CA PHE A 44 -9.64 -43.51 12.37
C PHE A 44 -8.89 -44.15 11.20
N ALA A 45 -9.60 -44.71 10.23
CA ALA A 45 -8.97 -45.34 9.08
C ALA A 45 -8.35 -44.30 8.15
N VAL A 46 -7.03 -44.25 8.07
CA VAL A 46 -6.29 -43.36 7.19
C VAL A 46 -6.36 -43.83 5.75
N SER A 47 -6.73 -42.96 4.86
CA SER A 47 -6.80 -43.20 3.42
C SER A 47 -6.23 -42.04 2.63
N ASN A 48 -5.12 -42.26 1.95
CA ASN A 48 -4.49 -41.29 1.08
C ASN A 48 -5.47 -40.72 0.02
N LYS A 49 -6.34 -41.56 -0.51
CA LYS A 49 -7.41 -41.16 -1.45
C LYS A 49 -8.39 -40.18 -0.81
N LYS A 50 -8.78 -40.39 0.46
CA LYS A 50 -9.67 -39.48 1.18
C LYS A 50 -8.98 -38.15 1.52
N VAL A 51 -7.74 -38.22 2.02
CA VAL A 51 -6.94 -36.99 2.30
C VAL A 51 -6.86 -36.14 1.04
N GLN A 52 -6.53 -36.71 -0.08
CA GLN A 52 -6.44 -35.99 -1.36
C GLN A 52 -7.80 -35.44 -1.80
N TRP A 53 -8.88 -36.16 -1.61
CA TRP A 53 -10.23 -35.71 -1.92
C TRP A 53 -10.61 -34.46 -1.07
N TYR A 54 -10.28 -34.47 0.23
CA TYR A 54 -10.51 -33.29 1.11
C TYR A 54 -9.67 -32.09 0.68
N ILE A 55 -8.40 -32.28 0.31
CA ILE A 55 -7.55 -31.19 -0.22
C ILE A 55 -8.18 -30.59 -1.48
N ASP A 56 -8.63 -31.42 -2.43
CA ASP A 56 -9.27 -30.96 -3.66
C ASP A 56 -10.56 -30.19 -3.36
N SER A 57 -11.36 -30.68 -2.43
CA SER A 57 -12.60 -30.01 -2.03
C SER A 57 -12.33 -28.63 -1.43
N MET A 58 -11.34 -28.52 -0.54
CA MET A 58 -10.93 -27.23 0.07
C MET A 58 -10.37 -26.27 -1.00
N ARG A 59 -9.53 -26.75 -1.90
CA ARG A 59 -8.93 -25.98 -2.98
C ARG A 59 -9.98 -25.40 -3.94
N ILE A 60 -10.98 -26.19 -4.31
CA ILE A 60 -12.06 -25.75 -5.21
C ILE A 60 -12.98 -24.75 -4.50
N ALA A 61 -13.30 -24.97 -3.22
CA ALA A 61 -14.18 -24.10 -2.45
C ALA A 61 -13.56 -22.75 -2.08
N ALA A 62 -12.24 -22.65 -2.08
CA ALA A 62 -11.55 -21.43 -1.63
C ALA A 62 -11.70 -20.23 -2.57
N HIS A 63 -11.93 -20.46 -3.88
CA HIS A 63 -12.01 -19.41 -4.90
C HIS A 63 -10.85 -18.39 -4.85
N ASP A 64 -9.64 -18.87 -4.55
CA ASP A 64 -8.47 -18.03 -4.36
C ASP A 64 -8.09 -17.25 -5.64
N THR A 65 -7.70 -15.99 -5.46
CA THR A 65 -7.24 -15.12 -6.55
C THR A 65 -5.82 -14.60 -6.34
N ALA A 66 -5.26 -14.79 -5.14
CA ALA A 66 -3.90 -14.38 -4.83
C ALA A 66 -2.88 -15.34 -5.47
N PHE A 67 -1.81 -14.79 -6.06
CA PHE A 67 -0.76 -15.58 -6.71
C PHE A 67 -0.18 -16.67 -5.81
N VAL A 68 0.02 -16.35 -4.52
CA VAL A 68 0.62 -17.23 -3.52
C VAL A 68 -0.27 -18.47 -3.29
N ASP A 69 -1.57 -18.26 -3.11
CA ASP A 69 -2.53 -19.33 -2.89
C ASP A 69 -2.71 -20.18 -4.14
N LEU A 70 -2.84 -19.55 -5.30
CA LEU A 70 -2.92 -20.25 -6.58
C LEU A 70 -1.68 -21.11 -6.87
N TYR A 71 -0.51 -20.69 -6.37
CA TYR A 71 0.72 -21.47 -6.50
C TYR A 71 0.64 -22.77 -5.66
N VAL A 72 0.18 -22.67 -4.42
CA VAL A 72 -0.05 -23.82 -3.53
C VAL A 72 -1.14 -24.73 -4.12
N ASP A 73 -2.23 -24.16 -4.62
CA ASP A 73 -3.30 -24.92 -5.26
C ASP A 73 -2.81 -25.74 -6.46
N LYS A 74 -1.95 -25.16 -7.30
CA LYS A 74 -1.31 -25.87 -8.42
C LYS A 74 -0.40 -27.00 -7.95
N TYR A 75 0.29 -26.81 -6.81
CA TYR A 75 1.14 -27.85 -6.23
C TYR A 75 0.32 -29.12 -5.93
N TYR A 76 -0.81 -28.97 -5.22
CA TYR A 76 -1.67 -30.10 -4.84
C TYR A 76 -2.51 -30.63 -6.01
N ALA A 77 -2.94 -29.79 -6.93
CA ALA A 77 -3.61 -30.22 -8.16
C ALA A 77 -2.72 -31.14 -9.01
N ALA A 78 -1.41 -30.91 -9.01
CA ALA A 78 -0.42 -31.73 -9.71
C ALA A 78 -0.06 -33.04 -8.97
N ARG A 79 -0.75 -33.40 -7.87
CA ARG A 79 -0.52 -34.62 -7.08
C ARG A 79 0.93 -34.76 -6.60
N LYS A 80 1.58 -33.65 -6.27
CA LYS A 80 2.93 -33.67 -5.68
C LYS A 80 2.91 -34.26 -4.27
N PRO A 81 4.04 -34.78 -3.76
CA PRO A 81 4.13 -35.36 -2.41
C PRO A 81 3.65 -34.39 -1.33
N TYR A 82 3.08 -34.94 -0.26
CA TYR A 82 2.74 -34.19 0.93
C TYR A 82 4.00 -33.62 1.58
N LEU A 83 3.85 -32.45 2.21
CA LEU A 83 4.96 -31.66 2.75
C LEU A 83 5.07 -31.75 4.26
N TRP A 84 3.94 -31.92 4.96
CA TRP A 84 3.83 -31.89 6.41
C TRP A 84 3.43 -33.21 7.04
N ILE A 85 2.84 -34.10 6.26
CA ILE A 85 2.39 -35.40 6.68
C ILE A 85 3.12 -36.48 5.87
N ASP A 86 3.47 -37.59 6.51
CA ASP A 86 4.09 -38.75 5.90
C ASP A 86 3.50 -40.06 6.48
N THR A 87 4.09 -41.21 6.19
CA THR A 87 3.66 -42.51 6.73
C THR A 87 3.82 -42.63 8.24
N LYS A 88 4.58 -41.74 8.87
CA LYS A 88 4.78 -41.67 10.33
C LYS A 88 3.89 -40.63 11.03
N GLY A 89 3.02 -39.94 10.27
CA GLY A 89 2.11 -38.94 10.79
C GLY A 89 2.59 -37.51 10.57
N THR A 90 2.37 -36.66 11.57
CA THR A 90 2.89 -35.28 11.61
C THR A 90 4.14 -35.20 12.50
N ASP A 91 5.01 -34.24 12.25
CA ASP A 91 6.21 -34.02 13.05
C ASP A 91 6.22 -32.66 13.78
N ASN A 92 7.29 -32.37 14.51
CA ASN A 92 7.43 -31.12 15.27
C ASN A 92 7.52 -29.84 14.41
N ARG A 93 7.64 -29.97 13.08
CA ARG A 93 7.64 -28.82 12.17
C ARG A 93 6.33 -28.05 12.25
N ILE A 94 5.21 -28.74 12.43
CA ILE A 94 3.88 -28.11 12.59
C ILE A 94 3.82 -27.26 13.87
N ASP A 95 4.37 -27.74 14.97
CA ASP A 95 4.41 -26.96 16.22
C ASP A 95 5.28 -25.71 16.06
N SER A 96 6.44 -25.85 15.42
CA SER A 96 7.34 -24.74 15.13
C SER A 96 6.66 -23.69 14.24
N LEU A 97 5.92 -24.13 13.22
CA LEU A 97 5.12 -23.23 12.37
C LEU A 97 4.05 -22.51 13.19
N ASN A 98 3.28 -23.24 14.01
CA ASN A 98 2.20 -22.67 14.83
C ASN A 98 2.70 -21.60 15.81
N VAL A 99 3.88 -21.79 16.42
CA VAL A 99 4.52 -20.77 17.27
C VAL A 99 4.81 -19.52 16.47
N ARG A 100 5.34 -19.65 15.26
CA ARG A 100 5.64 -18.50 14.38
C ARG A 100 4.39 -17.81 13.86
N LEU A 101 3.35 -18.53 13.48
CA LEU A 101 2.10 -17.95 13.00
C LEU A 101 1.44 -17.04 14.05
N LYS A 102 1.53 -17.37 15.33
CA LYS A 102 0.99 -16.52 16.42
C LYS A 102 1.62 -15.14 16.48
N THR A 103 2.85 -14.98 16.00
CA THR A 103 3.55 -13.69 16.07
C THR A 103 2.94 -12.63 15.16
N VAL A 104 2.15 -12.99 14.15
CA VAL A 104 1.52 -12.04 13.21
C VAL A 104 0.57 -11.06 13.91
N ILE A 105 0.05 -11.40 15.09
CA ILE A 105 -0.81 -10.50 15.88
C ILE A 105 -0.07 -9.20 16.19
N SER A 106 1.20 -9.29 16.59
CA SER A 106 2.02 -8.09 16.87
C SER A 106 2.39 -7.31 15.61
N ASP A 107 2.19 -7.92 14.46
CA ASP A 107 2.38 -7.32 13.14
C ASP A 107 1.07 -6.73 12.56
N GLY A 108 0.00 -6.68 13.36
CA GLY A 108 -1.30 -6.12 12.96
C GLY A 108 -2.10 -7.02 12.02
N ILE A 109 -1.77 -8.32 11.95
CA ILE A 109 -2.41 -9.30 11.07
C ILE A 109 -3.28 -10.26 11.88
N ASN A 110 -4.46 -10.59 11.35
CA ASN A 110 -5.35 -11.57 11.97
C ASN A 110 -4.79 -13.00 11.78
N LEU A 111 -4.96 -13.84 12.79
CA LEU A 111 -4.58 -15.26 12.70
C LEU A 111 -5.31 -16.03 11.59
N SER A 112 -6.53 -15.62 11.24
CA SER A 112 -7.29 -16.20 10.12
C SER A 112 -6.60 -15.96 8.76
N THR A 113 -5.94 -14.83 8.59
CA THR A 113 -5.18 -14.49 7.37
C THR A 113 -4.11 -15.54 7.05
N VAL A 114 -3.54 -16.16 8.06
CA VAL A 114 -2.54 -17.23 7.94
C VAL A 114 -3.08 -18.61 8.31
N PHE A 115 -4.39 -18.83 8.19
CA PHE A 115 -5.07 -20.11 8.42
C PHE A 115 -4.81 -20.76 9.79
N TYR A 116 -4.27 -20.05 10.76
CA TYR A 116 -3.92 -20.58 12.07
C TYR A 116 -5.09 -21.29 12.78
N PRO A 117 -6.35 -20.76 12.80
CA PRO A 117 -7.47 -21.43 13.46
C PRO A 117 -7.78 -22.82 12.88
N TYR A 118 -7.68 -22.98 11.56
CA TYR A 118 -7.93 -24.25 10.89
C TYR A 118 -6.86 -25.31 11.20
N ILE A 119 -5.60 -24.88 11.23
CA ILE A 119 -4.47 -25.76 11.57
C ILE A 119 -4.57 -26.18 13.03
N LYS A 120 -4.85 -25.23 13.94
CA LYS A 120 -4.99 -25.47 15.36
C LYS A 120 -6.11 -26.47 15.65
N ASP A 121 -7.32 -26.25 15.12
CA ASP A 121 -8.47 -27.14 15.30
C ASP A 121 -8.14 -28.58 14.85
N ALA A 122 -7.63 -28.71 13.62
CA ALA A 122 -7.30 -30.03 13.06
C ALA A 122 -6.21 -30.75 13.87
N LEU A 123 -5.20 -30.02 14.36
CA LEU A 123 -4.12 -30.58 15.17
C LEU A 123 -4.60 -31.00 16.57
N GLU A 124 -5.45 -30.19 17.22
CA GLU A 124 -6.04 -30.51 18.50
C GLU A 124 -6.93 -31.77 18.41
N ARG A 125 -7.78 -31.86 17.36
CA ARG A 125 -8.61 -33.05 17.11
C ARG A 125 -7.75 -34.29 16.88
N LEU A 126 -6.71 -34.19 16.04
CA LEU A 126 -5.80 -35.29 15.76
C LEU A 126 -5.14 -35.82 17.04
N ARG A 127 -4.68 -34.94 17.93
CA ARG A 127 -3.96 -35.28 19.16
C ARG A 127 -4.85 -35.79 20.29
N ASN A 128 -6.12 -35.34 20.30
CA ASN A 128 -7.09 -35.76 21.31
C ASN A 128 -8.00 -36.92 20.85
N PHE A 129 -7.79 -37.41 19.64
CA PHE A 129 -8.68 -38.44 19.01
C PHE A 129 -10.15 -37.98 18.96
N ASP A 130 -10.38 -36.67 18.83
CA ASP A 130 -11.71 -36.04 18.78
C ASP A 130 -12.24 -36.03 17.34
N PHE A 131 -12.71 -37.20 16.88
CA PHE A 131 -13.25 -37.37 15.54
C PHE A 131 -14.76 -37.62 15.59
N ASP A 132 -15.48 -36.97 14.68
CA ASP A 132 -16.92 -37.15 14.46
C ASP A 132 -17.20 -37.43 12.97
N ASP A 133 -18.48 -37.49 12.59
CA ASP A 133 -18.87 -37.78 11.21
C ASP A 133 -18.51 -36.66 10.23
N SER A 134 -18.35 -35.45 10.73
CA SER A 134 -17.96 -34.26 9.97
C SER A 134 -16.44 -34.02 9.95
N HIS A 135 -15.72 -34.64 10.90
CA HIS A 135 -14.28 -34.43 11.11
C HIS A 135 -13.59 -35.76 11.36
N ASP A 136 -13.43 -36.57 10.31
CA ASP A 136 -12.64 -37.82 10.39
C ASP A 136 -11.13 -37.51 10.33
N ILE A 137 -10.29 -38.48 10.63
CA ILE A 137 -8.84 -38.36 10.63
C ILE A 137 -8.29 -37.82 9.29
N ASN A 138 -8.89 -38.26 8.16
CA ASN A 138 -8.42 -37.87 6.82
C ASN A 138 -8.67 -36.39 6.55
N GLN A 139 -9.78 -35.83 7.05
CA GLN A 139 -10.07 -34.42 6.95
C GLN A 139 -9.11 -33.61 7.81
N CYS A 140 -8.81 -34.05 9.04
CA CYS A 140 -7.84 -33.36 9.91
C CYS A 140 -6.45 -33.36 9.27
N LEU A 141 -5.99 -34.50 8.72
CA LEU A 141 -4.72 -34.59 8.02
C LEU A 141 -4.68 -33.70 6.77
N ALA A 142 -5.75 -33.67 6.00
CA ALA A 142 -5.88 -32.80 4.83
C ALA A 142 -5.82 -31.32 5.20
N LYS A 143 -6.50 -30.89 6.28
CA LYS A 143 -6.44 -29.52 6.79
C LYS A 143 -5.03 -29.14 7.24
N ILE A 144 -4.36 -30.03 8.00
CA ILE A 144 -2.98 -29.79 8.44
C ILE A 144 -2.06 -29.61 7.23
N GLU A 145 -2.10 -30.52 6.27
CA GLU A 145 -1.26 -30.50 5.08
C GLU A 145 -1.46 -29.21 4.25
N TYR A 146 -2.70 -28.98 3.85
CA TYR A 146 -3.04 -27.92 2.93
C TYR A 146 -2.91 -26.52 3.55
N PHE A 147 -3.50 -26.32 4.73
CA PHE A 147 -3.48 -25.02 5.37
C PHE A 147 -2.13 -24.65 5.96
N SER A 148 -1.29 -25.60 6.40
CA SER A 148 0.07 -25.28 6.84
C SER A 148 0.95 -24.81 5.67
N THR A 149 0.80 -25.41 4.49
CA THR A 149 1.48 -24.96 3.29
C THR A 149 1.05 -23.54 2.88
N LYS A 150 -0.26 -23.29 2.85
CA LYS A 150 -0.80 -21.95 2.57
C LYS A 150 -0.40 -20.94 3.65
N ALA A 151 -0.41 -21.33 4.92
CA ALA A 151 -0.03 -20.48 6.03
C ALA A 151 1.43 -20.02 5.92
N LEU A 152 2.36 -20.94 5.68
CA LEU A 152 3.76 -20.60 5.47
C LEU A 152 3.93 -19.69 4.25
N ALA A 153 3.29 -20.02 3.13
CA ALA A 153 3.36 -19.25 1.91
C ALA A 153 2.83 -17.82 2.09
N ARG A 154 1.65 -17.66 2.72
CA ARG A 154 1.08 -16.34 3.04
C ARG A 154 1.91 -15.58 4.06
N TYR A 155 2.38 -16.25 5.14
CA TYR A 155 3.20 -15.61 6.16
C TYR A 155 4.50 -15.06 5.55
N ALA A 156 5.27 -15.91 4.89
CA ALA A 156 6.55 -15.53 4.32
C ALA A 156 6.40 -14.45 3.23
N SER A 157 5.42 -14.61 2.33
CA SER A 157 5.17 -13.61 1.28
C SER A 157 4.62 -12.31 1.85
N GLY A 158 3.67 -12.38 2.79
CA GLY A 158 3.06 -11.20 3.41
C GLY A 158 4.05 -10.36 4.21
N MET A 159 4.91 -11.01 5.00
CA MET A 159 5.96 -10.30 5.75
C MET A 159 7.02 -9.68 4.85
N ARG A 160 7.29 -10.28 3.68
CA ARG A 160 8.30 -9.78 2.75
C ARG A 160 7.77 -8.76 1.77
N PHE A 161 6.56 -8.93 1.23
CA PHE A 161 6.04 -8.14 0.11
C PHE A 161 4.74 -7.39 0.44
N GLY A 162 4.19 -7.60 1.63
CA GLY A 162 2.86 -7.15 2.04
C GLY A 162 1.80 -8.24 1.83
N PHE A 163 0.80 -8.25 2.71
CA PHE A 163 -0.37 -9.13 2.61
C PHE A 163 -1.38 -8.59 1.58
N VAL A 164 -1.36 -7.28 1.35
CA VAL A 164 -2.20 -6.58 0.37
C VAL A 164 -1.33 -6.16 -0.81
N ASN A 165 -1.75 -6.48 -2.02
CA ASN A 165 -1.09 -6.01 -3.23
C ASN A 165 -1.51 -4.57 -3.54
N PRO A 166 -0.61 -3.56 -3.44
CA PRO A 166 -0.95 -2.16 -3.61
C PRO A 166 -1.47 -1.82 -5.03
N TYR A 167 -0.96 -2.47 -6.06
CA TYR A 167 -1.42 -2.26 -7.43
C TYR A 167 -2.89 -2.70 -7.60
N LYS A 168 -3.24 -3.88 -7.03
CA LYS A 168 -4.62 -4.36 -7.08
C LYS A 168 -5.56 -3.52 -6.22
N LEU A 169 -5.07 -3.04 -5.07
CA LEU A 169 -5.85 -2.21 -4.17
C LEU A 169 -6.16 -0.85 -4.82
N TYR A 170 -5.12 -0.07 -5.13
CA TYR A 170 -5.31 1.33 -5.51
C TYR A 170 -5.76 1.52 -6.95
N ASN A 171 -5.35 0.64 -7.88
CA ASN A 171 -5.69 0.77 -9.30
C ASN A 171 -7.05 0.13 -9.66
N ARG A 172 -7.90 -0.11 -8.65
CA ARG A 172 -9.28 -0.60 -8.80
C ARG A 172 -10.25 0.11 -7.86
N LEU A 173 -9.89 1.29 -7.37
CA LEU A 173 -10.73 2.05 -6.45
C LEU A 173 -11.68 3.01 -7.16
N ASP A 174 -11.16 3.77 -8.11
CA ASP A 174 -11.88 4.86 -8.75
C ASP A 174 -12.06 4.57 -10.25
N LEU A 175 -13.27 4.63 -10.73
CA LEU A 175 -13.55 4.55 -12.17
C LEU A 175 -13.01 5.79 -12.89
N VAL A 176 -12.64 5.63 -14.16
CA VAL A 176 -12.19 6.75 -15.00
C VAL A 176 -13.33 7.75 -15.20
N ASN A 177 -14.56 7.24 -15.33
CA ASN A 177 -15.76 8.03 -15.50
C ASN A 177 -16.87 7.49 -14.60
N ASP A 178 -17.05 8.11 -13.42
CA ASP A 178 -18.05 7.69 -12.42
C ASP A 178 -19.50 7.97 -12.89
N ASP A 179 -19.68 8.88 -13.86
CA ASP A 179 -21.00 9.26 -14.39
C ASP A 179 -21.48 8.31 -15.51
N ASP A 180 -20.62 7.40 -15.99
CA ASP A 180 -20.93 6.42 -17.03
C ASP A 180 -21.09 5.02 -16.43
N SER A 181 -22.32 4.54 -16.36
CA SER A 181 -22.64 3.20 -15.84
C SER A 181 -22.04 2.04 -16.66
N LEU A 182 -21.55 2.30 -17.86
CA LEU A 182 -20.87 1.35 -18.74
C LEU A 182 -19.34 1.41 -18.60
N CYS A 183 -18.80 2.38 -17.85
CA CYS A 183 -17.36 2.50 -17.64
C CYS A 183 -16.85 1.37 -16.76
N THR A 184 -15.95 0.57 -17.30
CA THR A 184 -15.27 -0.53 -16.57
C THR A 184 -13.80 -0.22 -16.29
N ASP A 185 -13.29 0.91 -16.78
CA ASP A 185 -11.90 1.30 -16.64
C ASP A 185 -11.66 2.05 -15.34
N TYR A 186 -10.55 1.68 -14.67
CA TYR A 186 -10.14 2.28 -13.40
C TYR A 186 -9.00 3.25 -13.60
N ARG A 187 -8.98 4.31 -12.77
CA ARG A 187 -7.83 5.22 -12.67
C ARG A 187 -6.66 4.51 -11.99
N THR A 188 -5.48 4.68 -12.54
CA THR A 188 -4.24 4.24 -11.88
C THR A 188 -3.90 5.24 -10.77
N LEU A 189 -3.84 4.77 -9.52
CA LEU A 189 -3.53 5.58 -8.33
C LEU A 189 -2.25 5.12 -7.62
N TYR A 190 -1.58 4.09 -8.16
CA TYR A 190 -0.35 3.55 -7.61
C TYR A 190 0.61 3.10 -8.72
N ASP A 191 1.78 3.73 -8.76
CA ASP A 191 2.87 3.45 -9.73
C ASP A 191 4.25 3.56 -9.03
N ALA A 192 4.32 3.11 -7.78
CA ALA A 192 5.60 2.96 -7.10
C ALA A 192 6.13 1.55 -7.36
N GLN A 193 7.40 1.46 -7.74
CA GLN A 193 8.04 0.16 -7.98
C GLN A 193 8.15 -0.61 -6.66
N THR A 194 7.39 -1.71 -6.55
CA THR A 194 7.40 -2.60 -5.39
C THR A 194 7.71 -4.02 -5.81
N GLU A 195 8.46 -4.73 -4.95
CA GLU A 195 8.69 -6.16 -5.15
C GLU A 195 7.38 -6.95 -4.95
N THR A 196 7.21 -8.02 -5.72
CA THR A 196 6.09 -8.95 -5.59
C THR A 196 6.60 -10.39 -5.56
N PRO A 197 5.88 -11.34 -4.91
CA PRO A 197 6.27 -12.74 -4.90
C PRO A 197 6.23 -13.33 -6.31
N GLY A 198 7.34 -13.91 -6.75
CA GLY A 198 7.45 -14.61 -8.02
C GLY A 198 7.59 -16.12 -7.86
N LYS A 199 7.58 -16.84 -8.99
CA LYS A 199 7.70 -18.32 -9.02
C LYS A 199 8.92 -18.83 -8.27
N LYS A 200 10.10 -18.23 -8.49
CA LYS A 200 11.36 -18.61 -7.83
C LYS A 200 11.26 -18.51 -6.30
N TYR A 201 10.62 -17.45 -5.80
CA TYR A 201 10.41 -17.29 -4.36
C TYR A 201 9.48 -18.37 -3.80
N MET A 202 8.41 -18.70 -4.50
CA MET A 202 7.49 -19.75 -4.07
C MET A 202 8.14 -21.14 -4.10
N GLU A 203 9.05 -21.40 -5.06
CA GLU A 203 9.88 -22.62 -5.08
C GLU A 203 10.80 -22.68 -3.85
N GLU A 204 11.44 -21.56 -3.46
CA GLU A 204 12.24 -21.45 -2.22
C GLU A 204 11.40 -21.80 -0.99
N VAL A 205 10.18 -21.24 -0.89
CA VAL A 205 9.25 -21.49 0.23
C VAL A 205 8.88 -22.97 0.30
N ILE A 206 8.46 -23.60 -0.80
CA ILE A 206 8.07 -25.01 -0.81
C ILE A 206 9.27 -25.93 -0.51
N ASN A 207 10.41 -25.69 -1.12
CA ASN A 207 11.61 -26.48 -0.89
C ASN A 207 12.10 -26.39 0.56
N SER A 208 11.88 -25.25 1.22
CA SER A 208 12.25 -25.08 2.63
C SER A 208 11.45 -25.97 3.58
N ILE A 209 10.21 -26.35 3.20
CA ILE A 209 9.43 -27.33 3.97
C ILE A 209 10.07 -28.71 3.85
N VAL A 210 10.42 -29.10 2.63
CA VAL A 210 11.04 -30.42 2.34
C VAL A 210 12.39 -30.56 3.08
N SER A 211 13.20 -29.49 3.08
CA SER A 211 14.50 -29.48 3.78
C SER A 211 14.40 -29.28 5.31
N GLY A 212 13.22 -28.95 5.84
CA GLY A 212 13.04 -28.57 7.25
C GLY A 212 13.54 -27.17 7.62
N GLU A 213 13.96 -26.36 6.65
CA GLU A 213 14.57 -25.05 6.86
C GLU A 213 13.59 -23.86 6.75
N PHE A 214 12.31 -24.11 6.76
CA PHE A 214 11.27 -23.07 6.56
C PHE A 214 11.33 -21.93 7.59
N ILE A 215 11.86 -22.18 8.81
CA ILE A 215 12.08 -21.12 9.80
C ILE A 215 13.07 -20.08 9.27
N LYS A 216 14.13 -20.49 8.56
CA LYS A 216 15.07 -19.55 7.93
C LYS A 216 14.39 -18.66 6.89
N VAL A 217 13.42 -19.21 6.13
CA VAL A 217 12.64 -18.44 5.17
C VAL A 217 11.75 -17.41 5.88
N ILE A 218 11.10 -17.79 6.99
CA ILE A 218 10.33 -16.89 7.84
C ILE A 218 11.21 -15.75 8.37
N ASP A 219 12.37 -16.07 8.93
CA ASP A 219 13.30 -15.07 9.52
C ASP A 219 13.88 -14.11 8.47
N LYS A 220 14.12 -14.60 7.25
CA LYS A 220 14.56 -13.80 6.10
C LYS A 220 13.43 -12.91 5.55
N ALA A 221 12.20 -13.34 5.64
CA ALA A 221 11.03 -12.59 5.19
C ALA A 221 10.68 -11.42 6.11
N ALA A 222 11.06 -11.47 7.39
CA ALA A 222 10.73 -10.44 8.39
C ALA A 222 11.06 -9.04 7.90
N CYS A 223 10.14 -8.10 8.10
CA CYS A 223 10.36 -6.69 7.78
C CYS A 223 11.33 -6.09 8.82
N ARG A 224 12.52 -5.67 8.36
CA ARG A 224 13.59 -5.09 9.21
C ARG A 224 13.71 -3.58 9.05
N ASN A 225 12.78 -2.94 8.37
CA ASN A 225 12.74 -1.49 8.26
C ASN A 225 12.57 -0.88 9.67
N GLU A 226 13.43 0.04 10.05
CA GLU A 226 13.43 0.65 11.38
C GLU A 226 12.09 1.33 11.70
N LYS A 227 11.53 2.07 10.74
CA LYS A 227 10.23 2.73 10.90
C LYS A 227 9.11 1.73 11.14
N TYR A 228 9.13 0.60 10.45
CA TYR A 228 8.21 -0.51 10.70
C TYR A 228 8.33 -1.04 12.13
N LEU A 229 9.55 -1.27 12.63
CA LEU A 229 9.78 -1.80 13.97
C LEU A 229 9.29 -0.84 15.06
N ILE A 230 9.44 0.47 14.86
CA ILE A 230 8.90 1.50 15.75
C ILE A 230 7.37 1.43 15.79
N LEU A 231 6.70 1.39 14.63
CA LEU A 231 5.24 1.25 14.57
C LEU A 231 4.75 -0.05 15.20
N ARG A 232 5.45 -1.16 14.98
CA ARG A 232 5.15 -2.46 15.58
C ARG A 232 5.26 -2.44 17.11
N SER A 233 6.28 -1.78 17.63
CA SER A 233 6.46 -1.56 19.07
C SER A 233 5.30 -0.77 19.66
N GLU A 234 4.92 0.33 19.02
CA GLU A 234 3.77 1.15 19.43
C GLU A 234 2.46 0.35 19.38
N TYR A 235 2.20 -0.37 18.28
CA TYR A 235 1.01 -1.21 18.12
C TYR A 235 0.83 -2.24 19.24
N SER A 236 1.95 -2.74 19.79
CA SER A 236 1.98 -3.77 20.84
C SER A 236 1.77 -3.22 22.25
N LYS A 237 1.77 -1.89 22.44
CA LYS A 237 1.55 -1.28 23.76
C LYS A 237 0.12 -1.53 24.27
N ALA A 238 0.00 -1.73 25.58
CA ALA A 238 -1.32 -1.81 26.24
C ALA A 238 -2.04 -0.45 26.19
N GLY A 239 -3.36 -0.46 26.09
CA GLY A 239 -4.18 0.76 26.17
C GLY A 239 -4.25 1.61 24.89
N ILE A 240 -3.62 1.22 23.80
CA ILE A 240 -3.77 1.91 22.52
C ILE A 240 -5.19 1.75 21.99
N GLY A 241 -5.86 2.88 21.71
CA GLY A 241 -7.21 2.91 21.17
C GLY A 241 -7.30 2.24 19.78
N ILE A 242 -8.45 1.63 19.50
CA ILE A 242 -8.69 0.82 18.29
C ILE A 242 -8.38 1.60 16.99
N ASN A 243 -8.75 2.87 16.88
CA ASN A 243 -8.50 3.67 15.70
C ASN A 243 -7.00 3.86 15.44
N LYS A 244 -6.20 4.12 16.49
CA LYS A 244 -4.75 4.19 16.37
C LYS A 244 -4.15 2.83 15.98
N LYS A 245 -4.63 1.73 16.55
CA LYS A 245 -4.19 0.39 16.15
C LYS A 245 -4.47 0.11 14.68
N ARG A 246 -5.65 0.44 14.17
CA ARG A 246 -5.99 0.30 12.75
C ARG A 246 -5.04 1.11 11.86
N MET A 247 -4.80 2.37 12.22
CA MET A 247 -3.86 3.25 11.50
C MET A 247 -2.44 2.70 11.52
N LEU A 248 -1.95 2.24 12.67
CA LEU A 248 -0.61 1.62 12.79
C LEU A 248 -0.51 0.36 11.93
N ALA A 249 -1.51 -0.53 11.97
CA ALA A 249 -1.53 -1.75 11.16
C ALA A 249 -1.52 -1.46 9.65
N ALA A 250 -2.32 -0.48 9.18
CA ALA A 250 -2.34 -0.06 7.78
C ALA A 250 -0.99 0.50 7.33
N ASN A 251 -0.28 1.25 8.20
CA ASN A 251 1.05 1.78 7.86
C ASN A 251 2.15 0.73 7.98
N MET A 252 2.05 -0.21 8.92
CA MET A 252 2.94 -1.38 8.92
C MET A 252 2.81 -2.17 7.63
N GLU A 253 1.59 -2.31 7.07
CA GLU A 253 1.38 -2.93 5.76
C GLU A 253 2.09 -2.14 4.66
N ARG A 254 1.97 -0.81 4.62
CA ARG A 254 2.67 0.06 3.65
C ARG A 254 4.19 -0.06 3.74
N TYR A 255 4.76 -0.26 4.91
CA TYR A 255 6.20 -0.48 5.08
C TYR A 255 6.66 -1.89 4.65
N ARG A 256 5.77 -2.87 4.54
CA ARG A 256 6.08 -4.18 3.96
C ARG A 256 6.19 -4.11 2.43
N TRP A 257 5.53 -3.15 1.78
CA TRP A 257 5.68 -2.92 0.34
C TRP A 257 7.07 -2.38 0.06
N ARG A 258 8.03 -3.28 -0.16
CA ARG A 258 9.41 -2.90 -0.42
C ARG A 258 9.48 -2.13 -1.73
N ARG A 259 9.78 -0.86 -1.61
CA ARG A 259 10.02 0.02 -2.74
C ARG A 259 11.49 -0.09 -3.13
N SER A 260 11.79 -0.02 -4.42
CA SER A 260 13.16 0.17 -4.89
C SER A 260 13.58 1.60 -4.53
N GLU A 261 14.26 1.75 -3.41
CA GLU A 261 14.87 3.02 -3.02
C GLU A 261 16.27 3.07 -3.64
N THR A 262 16.48 3.99 -4.57
CA THR A 262 17.84 4.39 -4.94
C THR A 262 18.41 5.18 -3.77
N LYS A 263 19.47 4.68 -3.14
CA LYS A 263 20.25 5.48 -2.18
C LYS A 263 20.90 6.62 -2.97
N THR A 264 20.32 7.79 -2.88
CA THR A 264 20.85 9.03 -3.43
C THR A 264 20.98 10.02 -2.30
N GLU A 265 22.01 10.83 -2.37
CA GLU A 265 22.30 11.84 -1.36
C GLU A 265 21.20 12.90 -1.29
N LYS A 266 20.60 13.25 -2.44
CA LYS A 266 19.55 14.28 -2.56
C LYS A 266 18.26 13.67 -3.11
N TYR A 267 17.12 13.92 -2.43
CA TYR A 267 15.80 13.46 -2.86
C TYR A 267 14.66 14.37 -2.38
N VAL A 268 13.50 14.21 -3.00
CA VAL A 268 12.24 14.87 -2.61
C VAL A 268 11.24 13.80 -2.16
N TRP A 269 10.73 13.94 -0.95
CA TRP A 269 9.70 13.07 -0.38
C TRP A 269 8.42 13.86 -0.10
N ILE A 270 7.29 13.35 -0.58
CA ILE A 270 5.97 13.94 -0.37
C ILE A 270 5.11 12.94 0.39
N ASN A 271 4.54 13.36 1.51
CA ASN A 271 3.54 12.60 2.24
C ASN A 271 2.16 13.26 2.05
N LEU A 272 1.34 12.66 1.21
CA LEU A 272 0.03 13.20 0.86
C LEU A 272 -0.86 13.45 2.09
N PRO A 273 -1.08 12.51 3.03
CA PRO A 273 -1.95 12.72 4.20
C PRO A 273 -1.52 13.85 5.13
N GLU A 274 -0.26 14.23 5.08
CA GLU A 274 0.31 15.31 5.89
C GLU A 274 0.24 16.66 5.17
N PHE A 275 0.04 16.63 3.84
CA PHE A 275 0.12 17.78 2.97
C PHE A 275 1.49 18.48 3.03
N VAL A 276 2.57 17.70 3.06
CA VAL A 276 3.94 18.19 3.22
C VAL A 276 4.86 17.59 2.16
N LEU A 277 5.77 18.44 1.66
CA LEU A 277 6.95 18.06 0.89
C LEU A 277 8.19 18.31 1.76
N ARG A 278 9.10 17.32 1.77
CA ARG A 278 10.45 17.44 2.33
C ARG A 278 11.47 17.16 1.24
N ALA A 279 12.39 18.07 1.04
CA ALA A 279 13.58 17.85 0.23
C ALA A 279 14.77 17.69 1.18
N THR A 280 15.54 16.63 0.98
CA THR A 280 16.67 16.25 1.85
C THR A 280 17.92 16.10 1.02
N ASP A 281 19.02 16.61 1.51
CA ASP A 281 20.37 16.38 1.01
C ASP A 281 21.16 15.73 2.15
N GLU A 282 21.39 14.42 2.05
CA GLU A 282 22.05 13.58 3.07
C GLU A 282 23.53 13.94 3.25
N GLU A 283 24.18 14.46 2.19
CA GLU A 283 25.59 14.81 2.22
C GLU A 283 25.82 16.10 3.01
N SER A 284 25.04 17.14 2.70
CA SER A 284 25.15 18.43 3.39
C SER A 284 24.37 18.49 4.71
N GLY A 285 23.40 17.58 4.91
CA GLY A 285 22.43 17.63 6.00
C GLY A 285 21.39 18.76 5.82
N GLU A 286 21.34 19.40 4.65
CA GLU A 286 20.35 20.45 4.35
C GLU A 286 18.97 19.84 4.16
N GLU A 287 17.96 20.47 4.72
CA GLU A 287 16.57 20.07 4.57
C GLU A 287 15.66 21.27 4.30
N LEU A 288 14.70 21.06 3.44
CA LEU A 288 13.64 22.02 3.13
C LEU A 288 12.28 21.35 3.34
N GLU A 289 11.47 21.93 4.22
CA GLU A 289 10.08 21.50 4.41
C GLU A 289 9.12 22.60 3.95
N MET A 290 8.02 22.18 3.31
CA MET A 290 6.96 23.08 2.90
C MET A 290 5.60 22.39 2.85
N LYS A 291 4.55 23.20 2.93
CA LYS A 291 3.18 22.76 2.71
C LYS A 291 2.93 22.53 1.22
N ILE A 292 2.03 21.60 0.94
CA ILE A 292 1.51 21.35 -0.41
C ILE A 292 -0.01 21.37 -0.44
N CYS A 293 -0.58 21.56 -1.65
CA CYS A 293 -1.96 21.20 -1.94
C CYS A 293 -1.94 20.04 -2.94
N GLU A 294 -2.68 18.99 -2.64
CA GLU A 294 -2.80 17.80 -3.48
C GLU A 294 -4.17 17.69 -4.16
N GLY A 295 -4.35 16.63 -4.94
CA GLY A 295 -5.61 16.31 -5.59
C GLY A 295 -6.77 16.18 -4.61
N SER A 296 -7.95 16.67 -5.01
CA SER A 296 -9.18 16.48 -4.25
C SER A 296 -9.57 15.00 -4.16
N VAL A 297 -10.51 14.67 -3.28
CA VAL A 297 -11.02 13.28 -3.15
C VAL A 297 -11.56 12.73 -4.47
N LYS A 298 -12.12 13.59 -5.35
CA LYS A 298 -12.54 13.20 -6.71
C LYS A 298 -11.40 13.09 -7.72
N HIS A 299 -10.28 13.76 -7.48
CA HIS A 299 -9.13 13.82 -8.39
C HIS A 299 -7.85 13.51 -7.64
N LYS A 300 -7.81 12.35 -6.99
CA LYS A 300 -6.72 11.94 -6.09
C LYS A 300 -5.35 12.01 -6.78
N THR A 301 -4.36 12.50 -6.06
CA THR A 301 -2.96 12.41 -6.46
C THR A 301 -2.49 10.96 -6.31
N PRO A 302 -1.92 10.33 -7.36
CA PRO A 302 -1.42 8.96 -7.26
C PRO A 302 -0.14 8.89 -6.42
N GLN A 303 0.08 7.74 -5.79
CA GLN A 303 1.35 7.38 -5.17
C GLN A 303 2.29 6.84 -6.25
N LEU A 304 3.51 7.38 -6.33
CA LEU A 304 4.48 6.96 -7.33
C LEU A 304 5.93 7.18 -6.89
N THR A 305 6.85 6.54 -7.60
CA THR A 305 8.29 6.82 -7.54
C THR A 305 8.74 7.29 -8.92
N SER A 306 9.44 8.42 -8.98
CA SER A 306 9.94 9.01 -10.20
C SER A 306 11.22 9.83 -9.95
N ASN A 307 11.64 10.60 -10.94
CA ASN A 307 12.77 11.51 -10.83
C ASN A 307 12.41 12.87 -11.41
N ILE A 308 12.69 13.96 -10.68
CA ILE A 308 12.55 15.32 -11.19
C ILE A 308 13.68 15.56 -12.19
N GLU A 309 13.33 15.78 -13.44
CA GLU A 309 14.28 15.92 -14.55
C GLU A 309 14.62 17.37 -14.86
N ARG A 310 13.64 18.26 -14.71
CA ARG A 310 13.81 19.68 -15.04
C ARG A 310 12.84 20.62 -14.33
N LEU A 311 13.31 21.84 -14.17
CA LEU A 311 12.54 23.00 -13.78
C LEU A 311 12.24 23.86 -15.02
N GLU A 312 11.01 24.31 -15.21
CA GLU A 312 10.60 25.29 -16.21
C GLU A 312 10.11 26.56 -15.50
N LEU A 313 10.63 27.71 -15.94
CA LEU A 313 10.24 29.02 -15.43
C LEU A 313 9.26 29.68 -16.40
N ASN A 314 8.26 30.36 -15.84
CA ASN A 314 7.15 31.01 -16.56
C ASN A 314 6.51 30.05 -17.62
N PRO A 315 5.96 28.90 -17.18
CA PRO A 315 5.39 27.92 -18.10
C PRO A 315 4.13 28.48 -18.77
N VAL A 316 3.87 27.99 -19.96
CA VAL A 316 2.56 28.08 -20.60
C VAL A 316 1.73 26.88 -20.14
N TRP A 317 0.47 27.10 -19.78
CA TRP A 317 -0.39 26.01 -19.38
C TRP A 317 -1.30 25.56 -20.52
N THR A 318 -1.03 24.37 -21.05
CA THR A 318 -1.99 23.67 -21.91
C THR A 318 -3.01 22.97 -21.02
N VAL A 319 -4.25 23.41 -21.10
CA VAL A 319 -5.32 22.92 -20.22
C VAL A 319 -5.71 21.48 -20.61
N PRO A 320 -5.77 20.54 -19.66
CA PRO A 320 -6.27 19.20 -19.92
C PRO A 320 -7.71 19.18 -20.42
N GLN A 321 -8.05 18.28 -21.34
CA GLN A 321 -9.38 18.20 -21.95
C GLN A 321 -10.49 17.98 -20.90
N SER A 322 -10.22 17.24 -19.84
CA SER A 322 -11.17 17.04 -18.73
C SER A 322 -11.54 18.36 -18.03
N ILE A 323 -10.57 19.26 -17.84
CA ILE A 323 -10.80 20.59 -17.25
C ILE A 323 -11.51 21.50 -18.27
N ILE A 324 -11.12 21.42 -19.55
CA ILE A 324 -11.82 22.17 -20.61
C ILE A 324 -13.30 21.80 -20.60
N SER A 325 -13.62 20.51 -20.61
CA SER A 325 -15.01 20.03 -20.73
C SER A 325 -15.86 20.28 -19.48
N LYS A 326 -15.27 20.11 -18.28
CA LYS A 326 -16.01 20.17 -17.00
C LYS A 326 -16.06 21.57 -16.39
N GLU A 327 -15.10 22.43 -16.70
CA GLU A 327 -14.97 23.75 -16.04
C GLU A 327 -14.93 24.93 -17.00
N ILE A 328 -14.07 24.87 -18.04
CA ILE A 328 -13.87 26.02 -18.92
C ILE A 328 -15.03 26.22 -19.87
N ALA A 329 -15.49 25.16 -20.54
CA ALA A 329 -16.60 25.25 -21.48
C ALA A 329 -17.90 25.75 -20.84
N PRO A 330 -18.32 25.29 -19.64
CA PRO A 330 -19.48 25.89 -18.95
C PRO A 330 -19.27 27.38 -18.63
N LYS A 331 -18.10 27.76 -18.09
CA LYS A 331 -17.80 29.17 -17.76
C LYS A 331 -17.77 30.06 -19.00
N HIS A 332 -17.26 29.56 -20.11
CA HIS A 332 -17.27 30.28 -21.38
C HIS A 332 -18.70 30.50 -21.89
N ALA A 333 -19.60 29.55 -21.68
CA ALA A 333 -21.01 29.72 -22.06
C ALA A 333 -21.76 30.78 -21.24
N GLU A 334 -21.33 30.99 -19.98
CA GLU A 334 -21.95 31.94 -19.05
C GLU A 334 -21.31 33.33 -19.11
N ASP A 335 -20.07 33.44 -19.60
CA ASP A 335 -19.24 34.61 -19.49
C ASP A 335 -18.29 34.76 -20.69
N GLU A 336 -18.68 35.61 -21.64
CA GLU A 336 -17.89 35.88 -22.85
C GLU A 336 -16.49 36.45 -22.58
N GLY A 337 -16.29 37.20 -21.50
CA GLY A 337 -14.99 37.76 -21.09
C GLY A 337 -14.08 36.78 -20.35
N TYR A 338 -14.51 35.54 -20.13
CA TYR A 338 -13.77 34.54 -19.33
C TYR A 338 -12.36 34.29 -19.85
N PHE A 339 -12.19 34.09 -21.15
CA PHE A 339 -10.90 33.81 -21.80
C PHE A 339 -9.93 34.98 -21.69
N GLU A 340 -10.38 36.20 -21.95
CA GLU A 340 -9.56 37.41 -21.88
C GLU A 340 -9.09 37.65 -20.44
N ARG A 341 -9.98 37.63 -19.44
CA ARG A 341 -9.61 37.83 -18.04
C ARG A 341 -8.64 36.80 -17.51
N ASN A 342 -8.72 35.57 -18.01
CA ASN A 342 -7.82 34.49 -17.63
C ASN A 342 -6.59 34.35 -18.54
N LYS A 343 -6.40 35.27 -19.49
CA LYS A 343 -5.28 35.25 -20.45
C LYS A 343 -5.18 33.92 -21.19
N MET A 344 -6.34 33.38 -21.61
CA MET A 344 -6.45 32.11 -22.33
C MET A 344 -6.68 32.35 -23.81
N MET A 345 -6.14 31.45 -24.65
CA MET A 345 -6.37 31.42 -26.10
C MET A 345 -6.84 30.03 -26.51
N ILE A 346 -7.54 29.96 -27.62
CA ILE A 346 -8.02 28.70 -28.23
C ILE A 346 -7.17 28.42 -29.45
N ILE A 347 -6.63 27.21 -29.54
CA ILE A 347 -5.83 26.74 -30.70
C ILE A 347 -6.56 25.56 -31.32
N GLU A 348 -6.83 25.63 -32.62
CA GLU A 348 -7.32 24.46 -33.37
C GLU A 348 -6.23 23.43 -33.52
N LYS A 349 -6.50 22.17 -33.17
CA LYS A 349 -5.47 21.11 -33.20
C LYS A 349 -5.04 20.72 -34.61
N ALA A 350 -5.94 20.87 -35.59
CA ALA A 350 -5.68 20.46 -36.97
C ALA A 350 -4.75 21.43 -37.71
N SER A 351 -4.98 22.73 -37.57
CA SER A 351 -4.18 23.79 -38.21
C SER A 351 -3.00 24.23 -37.34
N GLY A 352 -3.12 24.11 -36.02
CA GLY A 352 -2.19 24.70 -35.06
C GLY A 352 -2.35 26.22 -34.87
N GLU A 353 -3.37 26.82 -35.48
CA GLU A 353 -3.62 28.27 -35.46
C GLU A 353 -4.51 28.68 -34.30
N GLU A 354 -4.32 29.91 -33.84
CA GLU A 354 -5.20 30.55 -32.87
C GLU A 354 -6.55 30.88 -33.51
N VAL A 355 -7.65 30.59 -32.80
CA VAL A 355 -9.01 30.83 -33.27
C VAL A 355 -9.67 31.89 -32.41
N ASP A 356 -10.44 32.76 -33.03
CA ASP A 356 -11.21 33.77 -32.31
C ASP A 356 -12.19 33.10 -31.32
N VAL A 357 -12.06 33.47 -30.05
CA VAL A 357 -12.84 32.93 -28.93
C VAL A 357 -14.33 33.04 -29.17
N SER A 358 -14.80 34.14 -29.79
CA SER A 358 -16.19 34.40 -30.06
C SER A 358 -16.82 33.41 -31.07
N THR A 359 -15.99 32.73 -31.86
CA THR A 359 -16.43 31.75 -32.87
C THR A 359 -16.54 30.32 -32.37
N VAL A 360 -16.05 30.05 -31.13
CA VAL A 360 -15.99 28.71 -30.58
C VAL A 360 -16.98 28.51 -29.43
N SER A 361 -18.00 27.69 -29.65
CA SER A 361 -18.99 27.40 -28.61
C SER A 361 -18.45 26.44 -27.52
N ALA A 362 -19.17 26.37 -26.39
CA ALA A 362 -18.86 25.43 -25.31
C ALA A 362 -18.84 23.97 -25.78
N GLU A 363 -19.77 23.59 -26.67
CA GLU A 363 -19.86 22.24 -27.29
C GLU A 363 -18.64 21.96 -28.17
N MET A 364 -18.19 22.97 -28.93
CA MET A 364 -16.99 22.87 -29.74
C MET A 364 -15.75 22.62 -28.88
N LEU A 365 -15.63 23.29 -27.72
CA LEU A 365 -14.55 23.04 -26.74
C LEU A 365 -14.57 21.62 -26.19
N LYS A 366 -15.76 21.07 -25.91
CA LYS A 366 -15.94 19.69 -25.43
C LYS A 366 -15.57 18.65 -26.48
N SER A 367 -15.65 18.97 -27.78
CA SER A 367 -15.36 18.02 -28.86
C SER A 367 -13.94 17.48 -28.91
N GLY A 368 -13.01 18.10 -28.19
CA GLY A 368 -11.60 17.73 -28.20
C GLY A 368 -10.82 18.19 -29.44
N LYS A 369 -11.42 18.91 -30.37
CA LYS A 369 -10.74 19.47 -31.57
C LYS A 369 -9.86 20.67 -31.26
N TYR A 370 -10.09 21.32 -30.13
CA TYR A 370 -9.39 22.53 -29.70
C TYR A 370 -8.48 22.27 -28.50
N LYS A 371 -7.42 23.06 -28.39
CA LYS A 371 -6.60 23.22 -27.19
C LYS A 371 -6.93 24.56 -26.57
N VAL A 372 -7.04 24.61 -25.26
CA VAL A 372 -7.03 25.86 -24.50
C VAL A 372 -5.66 26.02 -23.90
N VAL A 373 -5.07 27.19 -24.08
CA VAL A 373 -3.73 27.52 -23.63
C VAL A 373 -3.78 28.79 -22.80
N GLN A 374 -3.24 28.77 -21.58
CA GLN A 374 -3.09 29.96 -20.74
C GLN A 374 -1.68 30.51 -20.89
N SER A 375 -1.58 31.81 -21.14
CA SER A 375 -0.33 32.50 -21.33
C SER A 375 0.56 32.48 -20.07
N LYS A 376 1.86 32.57 -20.26
CA LYS A 376 2.85 32.70 -19.17
C LYS A 376 2.66 33.98 -18.34
N GLY A 377 3.11 33.95 -17.10
CA GLY A 377 3.19 35.12 -16.23
C GLY A 377 2.16 35.12 -15.11
N GLU A 378 1.85 36.31 -14.63
CA GLU A 378 0.96 36.51 -13.49
C GLU A 378 -0.47 36.02 -13.78
N GLY A 379 -1.05 35.29 -12.83
CA GLY A 379 -2.39 34.68 -12.97
C GLY A 379 -2.40 33.30 -13.64
N ASN A 380 -1.28 32.81 -14.18
CA ASN A 380 -1.21 31.46 -14.72
C ASN A 380 -1.50 30.42 -13.63
N ALA A 381 -2.36 29.45 -13.91
CA ALA A 381 -2.78 28.44 -12.93
C ALA A 381 -1.63 27.56 -12.42
N LEU A 382 -0.58 27.36 -13.23
CA LEU A 382 0.64 26.66 -12.83
C LEU A 382 1.62 27.55 -12.05
N GLY A 383 1.25 28.83 -11.83
CA GLY A 383 2.16 29.82 -11.27
C GLY A 383 3.32 30.11 -12.21
N ARG A 384 4.49 30.37 -11.63
CA ARG A 384 5.68 30.80 -12.38
C ARG A 384 6.74 29.71 -12.50
N MET A 385 6.54 28.56 -11.87
CA MET A 385 7.50 27.47 -11.79
C MET A 385 6.81 26.11 -11.88
N ILE A 386 7.38 25.20 -12.67
CA ILE A 386 6.92 23.82 -12.77
C ILE A 386 8.12 22.87 -12.74
N PHE A 387 8.04 21.84 -11.90
CA PHE A 387 9.03 20.78 -11.81
C PHE A 387 8.48 19.55 -12.51
N ARG A 388 9.14 19.12 -13.57
CA ARG A 388 8.69 17.98 -14.38
C ARG A 388 9.42 16.71 -14.03
N PHE A 389 8.64 15.65 -13.90
CA PHE A 389 9.08 14.29 -13.69
C PHE A 389 8.29 13.32 -14.57
N LYS A 390 8.87 12.19 -14.90
CA LYS A 390 8.20 11.17 -15.72
C LYS A 390 7.04 10.54 -14.94
N ASN A 391 5.86 10.55 -15.53
CA ASN A 391 4.69 9.83 -15.01
C ASN A 391 3.64 9.67 -16.10
N ASN A 392 2.74 8.70 -15.92
CA ASN A 392 1.62 8.41 -16.84
C ASN A 392 0.34 9.17 -16.49
N PHE A 393 0.37 10.07 -15.51
CA PHE A 393 -0.81 10.73 -14.93
C PHE A 393 -0.96 12.19 -15.34
N SER A 394 0.00 12.72 -16.07
CA SER A 394 0.07 14.14 -16.44
C SER A 394 0.02 15.08 -15.21
N ILE A 395 0.64 14.66 -14.11
CA ILE A 395 0.77 15.46 -12.88
C ILE A 395 2.17 16.07 -12.78
N PHE A 396 2.24 17.21 -12.08
CA PHE A 396 3.47 17.98 -11.89
C PHE A 396 3.52 18.54 -10.47
N LEU A 397 4.73 18.92 -10.02
CA LEU A 397 4.90 19.83 -8.91
C LEU A 397 4.95 21.24 -9.52
N HIS A 398 4.17 22.17 -9.00
CA HIS A 398 4.12 23.52 -9.58
C HIS A 398 3.78 24.60 -8.54
N ASP A 399 4.12 25.81 -8.89
CA ASP A 399 3.72 27.02 -8.20
C ASP A 399 2.21 27.27 -8.35
N THR A 400 1.68 28.26 -7.65
CA THR A 400 0.27 28.66 -7.75
C THR A 400 0.10 30.14 -7.39
N PRO A 401 -0.77 30.89 -8.09
CA PRO A 401 -1.16 32.22 -7.68
C PRO A 401 -2.03 32.25 -6.41
N ASN A 402 -2.70 31.13 -6.09
CA ASN A 402 -3.58 31.00 -4.92
C ASN A 402 -2.77 30.59 -3.69
N ARG A 403 -2.14 31.55 -3.02
CA ARG A 403 -1.33 31.33 -1.81
C ARG A 403 -2.17 31.03 -0.57
N ASP A 404 -3.41 31.53 -0.50
CA ASP A 404 -4.31 31.32 0.64
C ASP A 404 -4.68 29.85 0.84
N ALA A 405 -4.54 29.04 -0.19
CA ALA A 405 -4.77 27.61 -0.10
C ALA A 405 -3.87 26.92 0.96
N PHE A 406 -2.67 27.43 1.20
CA PHE A 406 -1.71 26.90 2.18
C PHE A 406 -2.05 27.23 3.63
N ASN A 407 -2.95 28.18 3.87
CA ASN A 407 -3.44 28.56 5.20
C ASN A 407 -4.53 27.58 5.71
N ARG A 408 -5.08 26.76 4.83
CA ARG A 408 -6.12 25.79 5.17
C ARG A 408 -5.51 24.54 5.78
N PRO A 409 -6.13 23.95 6.82
CA PRO A 409 -5.67 22.68 7.41
C PRO A 409 -5.87 21.49 6.46
N PHE A 410 -6.96 21.48 5.67
CA PHE A 410 -7.25 20.47 4.65
C PHE A 410 -6.93 21.05 3.26
N ARG A 411 -5.97 20.42 2.58
CA ARG A 411 -5.41 20.94 1.33
C ARG A 411 -5.55 19.98 0.13
N ALA A 412 -6.47 19.03 0.19
CA ALA A 412 -6.83 18.18 -0.94
C ALA A 412 -7.83 18.91 -1.85
N ALA A 413 -7.34 19.78 -2.75
CA ALA A 413 -8.16 20.73 -3.50
C ALA A 413 -7.76 20.92 -4.98
N SER A 414 -6.76 20.17 -5.50
CA SER A 414 -6.33 20.26 -6.90
C SER A 414 -6.98 19.18 -7.78
N HIS A 415 -6.66 19.20 -9.06
CA HIS A 415 -7.04 18.16 -10.04
C HIS A 415 -6.01 17.02 -10.15
N GLY A 416 -5.20 16.81 -9.12
CA GLY A 416 -4.18 15.77 -9.08
C GLY A 416 -2.74 16.30 -9.05
N CYS A 417 -2.46 17.45 -9.65
CA CYS A 417 -1.15 18.11 -9.53
C CYS A 417 -0.88 18.60 -8.11
N ILE A 418 0.39 18.74 -7.76
CA ILE A 418 0.82 19.14 -6.42
C ILE A 418 1.28 20.59 -6.47
N ARG A 419 0.56 21.49 -5.74
CA ARG A 419 0.91 22.90 -5.58
C ARG A 419 1.89 23.07 -4.45
N LEU A 420 2.91 23.90 -4.64
CA LEU A 420 4.01 24.13 -3.72
C LEU A 420 3.90 25.48 -3.02
N GLU A 421 4.12 25.51 -1.71
CA GLU A 421 4.17 26.74 -0.90
C GLU A 421 5.44 27.55 -1.19
N LYS A 422 6.61 26.89 -1.35
CA LYS A 422 7.93 27.52 -1.51
C LYS A 422 8.65 27.00 -2.77
N PRO A 423 8.10 27.25 -3.98
CA PRO A 423 8.67 26.68 -5.21
C PRO A 423 10.05 27.25 -5.56
N PHE A 424 10.32 28.52 -5.22
CA PHE A 424 11.63 29.13 -5.46
C PHE A 424 12.70 28.51 -4.58
N GLU A 425 12.42 28.34 -3.29
CA GLU A 425 13.31 27.69 -2.33
C GLU A 425 13.60 26.25 -2.73
N LEU A 426 12.58 25.52 -3.23
CA LEU A 426 12.80 24.17 -3.77
C LEU A 426 13.72 24.20 -5.00
N ALA A 427 13.52 25.16 -5.89
CA ALA A 427 14.37 25.29 -7.07
C ALA A 427 15.83 25.54 -6.68
N VAL A 428 16.09 26.45 -5.75
CA VAL A 428 17.44 26.72 -5.24
C VAL A 428 18.02 25.50 -4.52
N PHE A 429 17.21 24.79 -3.72
CA PHE A 429 17.63 23.56 -3.03
C PHE A 429 18.12 22.50 -4.02
N LEU A 430 17.41 22.34 -5.14
CA LEU A 430 17.70 21.29 -6.14
C LEU A 430 18.85 21.64 -7.08
N LEU A 431 19.34 22.88 -7.10
CA LEU A 431 20.52 23.27 -7.90
C LEU A 431 21.77 22.59 -7.37
N ASP A 432 22.61 22.08 -8.30
CA ASP A 432 23.97 21.63 -8.00
C ASP A 432 24.91 22.82 -7.86
N ASP A 433 24.75 23.82 -8.77
CA ASP A 433 25.47 25.08 -8.72
C ASP A 433 24.58 26.17 -8.09
N LYS A 434 24.86 26.47 -6.83
CA LYS A 434 24.20 27.53 -6.05
C LYS A 434 24.95 28.86 -6.10
N ALA A 435 25.78 29.09 -7.15
CA ALA A 435 26.45 30.39 -7.29
C ALA A 435 25.42 31.53 -7.30
N PRO A 436 25.69 32.64 -6.57
CA PRO A 436 24.72 33.74 -6.41
C PRO A 436 24.20 34.29 -7.74
N LEU A 437 25.06 34.37 -8.76
CA LEU A 437 24.64 34.81 -10.09
C LEU A 437 23.68 33.83 -10.80
N VAL A 438 23.77 32.53 -10.53
CA VAL A 438 22.80 31.54 -11.06
C VAL A 438 21.44 31.74 -10.43
N ILE A 439 21.41 31.99 -9.12
CA ILE A 439 20.16 32.29 -8.37
C ILE A 439 19.57 33.62 -8.87
N ASP A 440 20.39 34.64 -9.08
CA ASP A 440 19.94 35.92 -9.61
C ASP A 440 19.38 35.82 -11.04
N LYS A 441 19.93 34.99 -11.90
CA LYS A 441 19.34 34.69 -13.21
C LYS A 441 17.93 34.08 -13.09
N MET A 442 17.69 33.27 -12.09
CA MET A 442 16.34 32.73 -11.82
C MET A 442 15.41 33.86 -11.30
N ARG A 443 15.90 34.71 -10.37
CA ARG A 443 15.14 35.84 -9.85
C ARG A 443 14.71 36.76 -10.98
N ILE A 444 15.65 37.15 -11.85
CA ILE A 444 15.39 38.02 -13.01
C ILE A 444 14.33 37.38 -13.92
N ALA A 445 14.47 36.08 -14.24
CA ALA A 445 13.49 35.37 -15.04
C ALA A 445 12.08 35.39 -14.43
N LEU A 446 11.98 35.42 -13.10
CA LEU A 446 10.74 35.50 -12.35
C LEU A 446 10.28 36.95 -12.02
N ASN A 447 10.91 37.97 -12.60
CA ASN A 447 10.72 39.40 -12.26
C ASN A 447 10.87 39.66 -10.76
N MET A 448 11.77 38.94 -10.09
CA MET A 448 12.19 39.21 -8.72
C MET A 448 13.46 40.05 -8.72
N PRO A 449 13.67 40.90 -7.73
CA PRO A 449 14.90 41.72 -7.63
C PRO A 449 16.12 40.78 -7.42
N PRO A 450 17.22 40.98 -8.17
CA PRO A 450 18.48 40.29 -7.92
C PRO A 450 19.11 40.77 -6.60
N GLU A 451 19.95 39.94 -5.99
CA GLU A 451 20.59 40.24 -4.69
C GLU A 451 22.06 40.65 -4.82
N THR A 452 22.71 40.30 -5.94
CA THR A 452 24.12 40.63 -6.16
C THR A 452 24.30 41.84 -7.08
N GLU A 453 25.44 42.53 -6.96
CA GLU A 453 25.81 43.62 -7.89
C GLU A 453 25.88 43.12 -9.34
N GLU A 454 26.39 41.92 -9.56
CA GLU A 454 26.45 41.29 -10.90
C GLU A 454 25.06 41.04 -11.45
N GLY A 455 24.16 40.53 -10.62
CA GLY A 455 22.75 40.32 -10.95
C GLY A 455 22.05 41.66 -11.29
N MET A 456 22.28 42.71 -10.52
CA MET A 456 21.75 44.05 -10.80
C MET A 456 22.25 44.59 -12.14
N LYS A 457 23.55 44.44 -12.43
CA LYS A 457 24.13 44.81 -13.72
C LYS A 457 23.55 43.99 -14.88
N LEU A 458 23.25 42.73 -14.63
CA LEU A 458 22.62 41.87 -15.62
C LEU A 458 21.16 42.27 -15.88
N ALA A 459 20.39 42.55 -14.86
CA ALA A 459 18.99 42.97 -14.96
C ALA A 459 18.81 44.31 -15.66
N ALA A 460 19.81 45.22 -15.55
CA ALA A 460 19.81 46.53 -16.21
C ALA A 460 20.05 46.46 -17.74
N LYS A 461 20.45 45.32 -18.29
CA LYS A 461 20.67 45.16 -19.74
C LYS A 461 19.34 44.97 -20.45
N GLU A 462 19.10 45.67 -21.55
CA GLU A 462 17.88 45.57 -22.37
C GLU A 462 17.63 44.12 -22.88
N ASN A 463 18.69 43.37 -23.24
CA ASN A 463 18.64 42.02 -23.74
C ASN A 463 19.45 41.08 -22.84
N HIS A 464 18.98 40.82 -21.63
CA HIS A 464 19.60 39.85 -20.76
C HIS A 464 19.07 38.43 -21.04
N PRO A 465 19.93 37.37 -21.03
CA PRO A 465 19.50 35.99 -21.22
C PRO A 465 18.61 35.55 -20.06
N VAL A 466 17.36 35.22 -20.37
CA VAL A 466 16.39 34.75 -19.39
C VAL A 466 16.52 33.23 -19.26
N MET A 467 16.63 32.75 -18.02
CA MET A 467 16.58 31.32 -17.74
C MET A 467 15.14 30.83 -17.95
N GLY A 468 14.90 29.94 -18.95
CA GLY A 468 13.59 29.35 -19.19
C GLY A 468 13.46 27.95 -18.63
N VAL A 469 14.51 27.15 -18.80
CA VAL A 469 14.55 25.73 -18.38
C VAL A 469 15.89 25.42 -17.73
N LYS A 470 15.86 24.67 -16.62
CA LYS A 470 17.03 24.09 -15.96
C LYS A 470 16.83 22.57 -15.84
N SER A 471 17.70 21.80 -16.46
CA SER A 471 17.72 20.32 -16.29
C SER A 471 18.58 19.94 -15.10
N PHE A 472 18.16 18.89 -14.36
CA PHE A 472 18.92 18.30 -13.27
C PHE A 472 19.65 17.04 -13.77
N LYS A 473 20.96 16.94 -13.47
CA LYS A 473 21.82 15.82 -13.86
C LYS A 473 22.80 15.52 -12.72
N PRO A 474 22.62 14.41 -11.99
CA PRO A 474 21.56 13.40 -12.16
C PRO A 474 20.17 13.96 -11.85
N ALA A 475 19.12 13.29 -12.38
CA ALA A 475 17.75 13.65 -12.04
C ALA A 475 17.47 13.32 -10.56
N ILE A 476 16.68 14.16 -9.89
CA ILE A 476 16.46 14.10 -8.44
C ILE A 476 15.33 13.11 -8.12
N PRO A 477 15.56 12.06 -7.31
CA PRO A 477 14.52 11.13 -6.90
C PRO A 477 13.33 11.81 -6.24
N LEU A 478 12.12 11.38 -6.63
CA LEU A 478 10.86 11.86 -6.11
C LEU A 478 10.03 10.67 -5.61
N TYR A 479 9.63 10.74 -4.35
CA TYR A 479 8.75 9.75 -3.71
C TYR A 479 7.44 10.41 -3.30
N ILE A 480 6.33 10.05 -3.94
CA ILE A 480 4.99 10.48 -3.52
C ILE A 480 4.35 9.31 -2.76
N THR A 481 4.15 9.51 -1.47
CA THR A 481 3.75 8.48 -0.51
C THR A 481 2.44 8.83 0.18
N TYR A 482 1.85 7.84 0.84
CA TYR A 482 0.64 8.00 1.62
C TYR A 482 0.80 7.29 2.96
N LEU A 483 1.30 8.00 3.98
CA LEU A 483 1.53 7.48 5.33
C LEU A 483 0.71 8.29 6.33
N THR A 484 -0.27 7.64 6.97
CA THR A 484 -1.13 8.25 7.98
C THR A 484 -0.54 8.13 9.39
N ALA A 485 0.40 7.21 9.58
CA ALA A 485 1.23 7.11 10.78
C ALA A 485 2.66 6.73 10.38
N TYR A 486 3.65 7.47 10.86
CA TYR A 486 5.06 7.20 10.59
C TYR A 486 5.95 7.79 11.71
N PRO A 487 7.12 7.23 11.99
CA PRO A 487 8.07 7.82 12.93
C PRO A 487 8.77 9.03 12.29
N ASP A 488 8.86 10.12 13.05
CA ASP A 488 9.74 11.25 12.74
C ASP A 488 11.23 10.87 12.97
N LYS A 489 12.13 11.84 12.79
CA LYS A 489 13.57 11.65 12.99
C LYS A 489 13.95 11.27 14.42
N ASN A 490 13.13 11.65 15.40
CA ASN A 490 13.32 11.39 16.82
C ASN A 490 12.68 10.05 17.25
N GLY A 491 12.04 9.35 16.33
CA GLY A 491 11.31 8.13 16.61
C GLY A 491 9.91 8.34 17.19
N ASN A 492 9.42 9.60 17.30
CA ASN A 492 8.05 9.87 17.71
C ASN A 492 7.09 9.61 16.57
N ILE A 493 5.94 9.00 16.87
CA ILE A 493 4.97 8.69 15.82
C ILE A 493 4.11 9.91 15.51
N VAL A 494 4.21 10.37 14.29
CA VAL A 494 3.32 11.37 13.69
C VAL A 494 2.07 10.68 13.19
N TYR A 495 0.90 11.18 13.58
CA TYR A 495 -0.40 10.74 13.09
C TYR A 495 -1.02 11.86 12.26
N THR A 496 -1.50 11.53 11.07
CA THR A 496 -2.13 12.48 10.14
C THR A 496 -3.58 12.11 9.88
N GLN A 497 -4.26 12.91 9.07
CA GLN A 497 -5.58 12.56 8.55
C GLN A 497 -5.46 11.44 7.50
N ASP A 498 -6.60 10.86 7.12
CA ASP A 498 -6.70 9.93 5.98
C ASP A 498 -7.64 10.54 4.91
N PRO A 499 -7.18 11.56 4.14
CA PRO A 499 -8.04 12.33 3.24
C PRO A 499 -8.71 11.48 2.14
N TYR A 500 -8.12 10.36 1.76
CA TYR A 500 -8.64 9.47 0.72
C TYR A 500 -9.30 8.19 1.26
N GLY A 501 -9.31 7.97 2.59
CA GLY A 501 -9.91 6.80 3.22
C GLY A 501 -9.17 5.48 2.91
N TYR A 502 -7.86 5.54 2.70
CA TYR A 502 -7.08 4.38 2.28
C TYR A 502 -6.76 3.40 3.41
N ASP A 503 -6.74 3.86 4.67
CA ASP A 503 -6.50 2.97 5.81
C ASP A 503 -7.61 1.93 5.95
N ASP A 504 -8.87 2.35 5.83
CA ASP A 504 -10.01 1.44 5.90
C ASP A 504 -10.00 0.43 4.75
N LYS A 505 -9.55 0.83 3.57
CA LYS A 505 -9.42 -0.10 2.42
C LYS A 505 -8.36 -1.17 2.66
N ILE A 506 -7.19 -0.79 3.23
CA ILE A 506 -6.15 -1.75 3.62
C ILE A 506 -6.68 -2.67 4.71
N MET A 507 -7.29 -2.12 5.76
CA MET A 507 -7.77 -2.90 6.90
C MET A 507 -8.88 -3.87 6.51
N SER A 508 -9.78 -3.49 5.60
CA SER A 508 -10.80 -4.42 5.09
C SER A 508 -10.18 -5.65 4.41
N LEU A 509 -9.11 -5.47 3.66
CA LEU A 509 -8.40 -6.58 3.02
C LEU A 509 -7.56 -7.40 4.00
N LEU A 510 -6.97 -6.80 5.03
CA LEU A 510 -6.22 -7.52 6.07
C LEU A 510 -7.12 -8.38 6.98
N HIS A 511 -8.41 -8.03 7.10
CA HIS A 511 -9.36 -8.75 7.97
C HIS A 511 -10.25 -9.74 7.23
N ASN A 512 -10.38 -9.61 5.90
CA ASN A 512 -11.28 -10.46 5.09
C ASN A 512 -10.60 -11.72 4.52
N TYR A 513 -9.41 -12.06 5.02
CA TYR A 513 -8.76 -13.34 4.72
C TYR A 513 -8.97 -14.35 5.83
#